data_119b1e901ab635ba8394631c1ba59df5
#
_entry.id   119b1e901ab635ba8394631c1ba59df5
#
_cell.length_a   1.000
_cell.length_b   1.000
_cell.length_c   1.000
_cell.angle_alpha   90.00
_cell.angle_beta   90.00
_cell.angle_gamma   90.00
#
_symmetry.space_group_name_H-M   'P 1'
#
loop_
_entity.id
_entity.type
_entity.pdbx_description
1 polymer ?
#
loop_
_entity_poly.entity_id
_entity_poly.type
_entity_poly.pdbx_seq_one_letter_code
_entity_poly.pdbx_strand_id
1 'polypeptide(L)'
;MQITSFHPPRRTLMGPGPSDVSDRVLEAMSRPTLGHLDPAFVGMMDEVKSLLQYTFQTQNELTFAVSAPGSAGMECCFANLIEPGDRVIVCQNGVFGGRMRENVERCGGIAVMVEDAWGSAVDPDKLQDALKAHPDAVLVAFVHAETSTGAQSDAKTLVQLAHQYDCLTIVDTVTSLAGTPLYVDEWGIDAIYSGSQKCLSAPPGLSPVSFNQRAADKISARTTKVQSWFLDLNLVMGYWGGEGKRAYHHTAPVNSLYGLHESLVMVQDCLLYTSPSPRDRFL
;
A
#
# COMPACT_ATOMS: atom_id res chain seq x y z
N MET A 1 32.38 -6.90 -27.48
CA MET A 1 31.00 -7.38 -27.64
C MET A 1 30.12 -6.18 -27.92
N GLN A 2 29.42 -6.13 -29.06
CA GLN A 2 28.49 -5.03 -29.39
C GLN A 2 27.10 -5.40 -28.79
N ILE A 3 26.60 -4.59 -27.85
CA ILE A 3 25.29 -4.77 -27.25
C ILE A 3 24.28 -3.97 -28.07
N THR A 4 23.22 -4.62 -28.53
CA THR A 4 22.10 -3.99 -29.26
C THR A 4 20.94 -3.69 -28.33
N SER A 5 19.99 -2.86 -28.77
CA SER A 5 18.77 -2.55 -28.00
C SER A 5 17.99 -3.83 -27.66
N PHE A 6 17.50 -3.88 -26.42
CA PHE A 6 16.66 -5.00 -25.97
C PHE A 6 15.22 -4.81 -26.45
N HIS A 7 14.70 -5.80 -27.15
CA HIS A 7 13.30 -5.86 -27.60
C HIS A 7 12.61 -7.02 -26.90
N PRO A 8 11.79 -6.75 -25.83
CA PRO A 8 11.14 -7.82 -25.10
C PRO A 8 10.14 -8.57 -25.97
N PRO A 9 10.09 -9.90 -25.88
CA PRO A 9 9.02 -10.66 -26.54
C PRO A 9 7.69 -10.41 -25.83
N ARG A 10 6.58 -10.45 -26.58
CA ARG A 10 5.25 -10.46 -25.96
C ARG A 10 5.04 -11.73 -25.16
N ARG A 11 4.52 -11.59 -23.93
CA ARG A 11 4.15 -12.69 -23.02
C ARG A 11 2.82 -12.37 -22.39
N THR A 12 1.96 -13.39 -22.23
CA THR A 12 0.78 -13.27 -21.37
C THR A 12 1.19 -13.61 -19.95
N LEU A 13 0.95 -12.69 -19.03
CA LEU A 13 1.33 -12.83 -17.63
C LEU A 13 0.20 -13.51 -16.86
N MET A 14 0.39 -14.78 -16.50
CA MET A 14 -0.62 -15.62 -15.82
C MET A 14 -0.35 -15.85 -14.34
N GLY A 15 0.70 -15.23 -13.80
CA GLY A 15 1.06 -15.34 -12.37
C GLY A 15 0.27 -14.35 -11.50
N PRO A 16 0.51 -14.38 -10.17
CA PRO A 16 -0.14 -13.47 -9.23
C PRO A 16 0.37 -12.01 -9.32
N GLY A 17 1.16 -11.71 -10.31
CA GLY A 17 1.74 -10.41 -10.64
C GLY A 17 3.25 -10.50 -10.88
N PRO A 18 3.80 -9.56 -11.69
CA PRO A 18 3.07 -8.44 -12.30
C PRO A 18 1.98 -8.91 -13.27
N SER A 19 0.93 -8.08 -13.40
CA SER A 19 -0.15 -8.28 -14.39
C SER A 19 0.23 -7.69 -15.75
N ASP A 20 -0.50 -8.07 -16.79
CA ASP A 20 -0.38 -7.42 -18.11
C ASP A 20 -0.71 -5.93 -17.98
N VAL A 21 0.07 -5.09 -18.64
CA VAL A 21 -0.08 -3.64 -18.63
C VAL A 21 -0.84 -3.22 -19.89
N SER A 22 -1.89 -2.40 -19.71
CA SER A 22 -2.67 -1.85 -20.80
C SER A 22 -1.81 -0.97 -21.73
N ASP A 23 -2.09 -1.01 -23.05
CA ASP A 23 -1.44 -0.13 -24.02
C ASP A 23 -1.63 1.35 -23.67
N ARG A 24 -2.80 1.76 -23.09
CA ARG A 24 -3.02 3.12 -22.57
C ARG A 24 -1.97 3.53 -21.53
N VAL A 25 -1.65 2.65 -20.61
CA VAL A 25 -0.65 2.89 -19.56
C VAL A 25 0.76 2.97 -20.15
N LEU A 26 1.12 2.07 -21.06
CA LEU A 26 2.42 2.07 -21.74
C LEU A 26 2.61 3.34 -22.59
N GLU A 27 1.56 3.79 -23.30
CA GLU A 27 1.56 5.04 -24.06
C GLU A 27 1.74 6.26 -23.14
N ALA A 28 1.06 6.31 -21.99
CA ALA A 28 1.24 7.36 -21.00
C ALA A 28 2.69 7.45 -20.54
N MET A 29 3.34 6.31 -20.28
CA MET A 29 4.75 6.26 -19.87
C MET A 29 5.73 6.71 -20.95
N SER A 30 5.34 6.68 -22.21
CA SER A 30 6.18 7.12 -23.35
C SER A 30 6.14 8.63 -23.61
N ARG A 31 5.30 9.38 -22.88
CA ARG A 31 5.17 10.84 -23.00
C ARG A 31 6.46 11.56 -22.57
N PRO A 32 6.69 12.80 -23.04
CA PRO A 32 7.89 13.58 -22.66
C PRO A 32 8.01 13.72 -21.13
N THR A 33 9.23 13.51 -20.63
CA THR A 33 9.53 13.66 -19.21
C THR A 33 9.55 15.14 -18.82
N LEU A 34 8.76 15.51 -17.82
CA LEU A 34 8.77 16.84 -17.19
C LEU A 34 9.76 16.88 -16.01
N GLY A 35 10.13 18.09 -15.58
CA GLY A 35 10.83 18.25 -14.31
C GLY A 35 9.92 17.88 -13.13
N HIS A 36 10.49 17.22 -12.12
CA HIS A 36 9.73 16.74 -10.93
C HIS A 36 9.18 17.88 -10.05
N LEU A 37 9.53 19.13 -10.29
CA LEU A 37 8.97 20.34 -9.67
C LEU A 37 8.26 21.25 -10.69
N ASP A 38 8.08 20.80 -11.93
CA ASP A 38 7.32 21.51 -12.94
C ASP A 38 5.85 21.64 -12.47
N PRO A 39 5.23 22.83 -12.59
CA PRO A 39 3.85 23.03 -12.14
C PRO A 39 2.84 22.06 -12.74
N ALA A 40 3.00 21.67 -14.01
CA ALA A 40 2.11 20.69 -14.65
C ALA A 40 2.30 19.29 -14.04
N PHE A 41 3.54 18.90 -13.69
CA PHE A 41 3.80 17.63 -13.01
C PHE A 41 3.28 17.64 -11.58
N VAL A 42 3.44 18.75 -10.86
CA VAL A 42 2.88 18.92 -9.50
C VAL A 42 1.36 18.82 -9.52
N GLY A 43 0.69 19.44 -10.49
CA GLY A 43 -0.76 19.30 -10.68
C GLY A 43 -1.18 17.84 -10.92
N MET A 44 -0.45 17.11 -11.76
CA MET A 44 -0.68 15.67 -11.98
C MET A 44 -0.47 14.84 -10.71
N MET A 45 0.50 15.19 -9.85
CA MET A 45 0.66 14.52 -8.54
C MET A 45 -0.56 14.72 -7.64
N ASP A 46 -1.21 15.90 -7.67
CA ASP A 46 -2.45 16.15 -6.93
C ASP A 46 -3.61 15.31 -7.48
N GLU A 47 -3.68 15.14 -8.80
CA GLU A 47 -4.63 14.22 -9.42
C GLU A 47 -4.38 12.77 -9.01
N VAL A 48 -3.11 12.31 -8.98
CA VAL A 48 -2.75 10.97 -8.49
C VAL A 48 -3.19 10.78 -7.04
N LYS A 49 -2.98 11.78 -6.16
CA LYS A 49 -3.46 11.74 -4.77
C LYS A 49 -4.98 11.55 -4.74
N SER A 50 -5.73 12.37 -5.47
CA SER A 50 -7.19 12.31 -5.51
C SER A 50 -7.72 10.97 -6.05
N LEU A 51 -7.08 10.45 -7.09
CA LEU A 51 -7.41 9.14 -7.66
C LEU A 51 -7.07 7.97 -6.72
N LEU A 52 -5.99 8.08 -5.96
CA LEU A 52 -5.65 7.11 -4.91
C LEU A 52 -6.65 7.17 -3.75
N GLN A 53 -7.07 8.36 -3.32
CA GLN A 53 -8.13 8.52 -2.31
C GLN A 53 -9.42 7.85 -2.78
N TYR A 54 -9.81 8.07 -4.05
CA TYR A 54 -10.94 7.38 -4.66
C TYR A 54 -10.77 5.86 -4.66
N THR A 55 -9.60 5.37 -5.05
CA THR A 55 -9.33 3.92 -5.16
C THR A 55 -9.30 3.22 -3.80
N PHE A 56 -8.77 3.87 -2.78
CA PHE A 56 -8.77 3.40 -1.38
C PHE A 56 -10.11 3.63 -0.67
N GLN A 57 -11.01 4.42 -1.24
CA GLN A 57 -12.26 4.88 -0.61
C GLN A 57 -11.95 5.58 0.72
N THR A 58 -11.16 6.66 0.64
CA THR A 58 -10.68 7.43 1.81
C THR A 58 -10.61 8.93 1.51
N GLN A 59 -10.67 9.73 2.57
CA GLN A 59 -10.37 11.15 2.58
C GLN A 59 -9.03 11.48 3.26
N ASN A 60 -8.23 10.46 3.57
CA ASN A 60 -6.96 10.65 4.26
C ASN A 60 -6.01 11.57 3.49
N GLU A 61 -5.56 12.64 4.15
CA GLU A 61 -4.62 13.61 3.57
C GLU A 61 -3.24 12.98 3.27
N LEU A 62 -2.79 12.04 4.11
CA LEU A 62 -1.56 11.28 3.92
C LEU A 62 -1.79 10.10 2.93
N THR A 63 -2.19 10.42 1.69
CA THR A 63 -2.38 9.44 0.62
C THR A 63 -1.50 9.81 -0.57
N PHE A 64 -0.59 8.91 -0.95
CA PHE A 64 0.36 9.14 -2.03
C PHE A 64 0.97 7.84 -2.56
N ALA A 65 1.87 7.93 -3.55
CA ALA A 65 2.63 6.79 -4.06
C ALA A 65 4.11 6.90 -3.66
N VAL A 66 4.60 5.94 -2.88
CA VAL A 66 6.05 5.80 -2.62
C VAL A 66 6.76 5.49 -3.94
N SER A 67 7.85 6.19 -4.23
CA SER A 67 8.66 6.03 -5.46
C SER A 67 9.52 4.76 -5.44
N ALA A 68 8.90 3.62 -5.12
CA ALA A 68 9.53 2.32 -4.99
C ALA A 68 8.45 1.21 -5.00
N PRO A 69 8.80 -0.08 -5.23
CA PRO A 69 7.82 -1.17 -5.30
C PRO A 69 7.09 -1.41 -3.97
N GLY A 70 6.01 -2.21 -4.00
CA GLY A 70 5.12 -2.48 -2.86
C GLY A 70 5.81 -2.88 -1.55
N SER A 71 6.98 -3.53 -1.61
CA SER A 71 7.79 -3.83 -0.42
C SER A 71 8.26 -2.56 0.30
N ALA A 72 8.52 -1.47 -0.43
CA ALA A 72 8.88 -0.20 0.19
C ALA A 72 7.66 0.51 0.81
N GLY A 73 6.46 0.29 0.30
CA GLY A 73 5.23 0.73 0.97
C GLY A 73 5.01 -0.01 2.29
N MET A 74 5.27 -1.33 2.32
CA MET A 74 5.33 -2.10 3.56
C MET A 74 6.33 -1.46 4.53
N GLU A 75 7.60 -1.32 4.15
CA GLU A 75 8.62 -0.70 5.00
C GLU A 75 8.24 0.72 5.43
N CYS A 76 7.62 1.52 4.57
CA CYS A 76 7.14 2.86 4.90
C CYS A 76 6.13 2.84 6.06
N CYS A 77 5.15 1.92 6.03
CA CYS A 77 4.20 1.78 7.13
C CYS A 77 4.89 1.38 8.44
N PHE A 78 5.71 0.34 8.41
CA PHE A 78 6.38 -0.17 9.61
C PHE A 78 7.40 0.82 10.17
N ALA A 79 8.28 1.40 9.34
CA ALA A 79 9.31 2.33 9.78
C ALA A 79 8.76 3.61 10.43
N ASN A 80 7.59 4.07 9.97
CA ASN A 80 6.97 5.28 10.52
C ASN A 80 6.12 5.02 11.78
N LEU A 81 5.52 3.84 11.91
CA LEU A 81 4.59 3.53 13.00
C LEU A 81 5.21 2.77 14.18
N ILE A 82 6.41 2.21 14.03
CA ILE A 82 7.10 1.45 15.07
C ILE A 82 8.27 2.22 15.63
N GLU A 83 8.37 2.26 16.95
CA GLU A 83 9.57 2.69 17.69
C GLU A 83 10.22 1.47 18.38
N PRO A 84 11.53 1.53 18.68
CA PRO A 84 12.20 0.43 19.37
C PRO A 84 11.50 0.06 20.68
N GLY A 85 11.18 -1.23 20.84
CA GLY A 85 10.45 -1.77 21.99
C GLY A 85 8.94 -1.87 21.81
N ASP A 86 8.36 -1.24 20.79
CA ASP A 86 6.93 -1.39 20.49
C ASP A 86 6.56 -2.85 20.24
N ARG A 87 5.48 -3.31 20.85
CA ARG A 87 4.93 -4.64 20.60
C ARG A 87 3.91 -4.59 19.47
N VAL A 88 4.09 -5.47 18.48
CA VAL A 88 3.25 -5.54 17.27
C VAL A 88 2.71 -6.96 17.10
N ILE A 89 1.41 -7.10 17.01
CA ILE A 89 0.78 -8.37 16.67
C ILE A 89 0.75 -8.50 15.15
N VAL A 90 1.33 -9.59 14.62
CA VAL A 90 1.39 -9.87 13.19
C VAL A 90 0.61 -11.15 12.90
N CYS A 91 -0.47 -11.05 12.13
CA CYS A 91 -1.21 -12.21 11.65
C CYS A 91 -0.55 -12.78 10.38
N GLN A 92 -0.22 -14.06 10.41
CA GLN A 92 0.47 -14.73 9.33
C GLN A 92 -0.32 -15.94 8.83
N ASN A 93 -0.77 -15.88 7.58
CA ASN A 93 -1.40 -16.97 6.85
C ASN A 93 -0.75 -17.24 5.48
N GLY A 94 0.50 -16.76 5.32
CA GLY A 94 1.33 -16.94 4.15
C GLY A 94 2.68 -16.22 4.24
N VAL A 95 3.34 -16.06 3.08
CA VAL A 95 4.71 -15.50 3.00
C VAL A 95 4.76 -14.05 3.48
N PHE A 96 3.73 -13.23 3.16
CA PHE A 96 3.81 -11.79 3.40
C PHE A 96 3.64 -11.41 4.87
N GLY A 97 2.90 -12.20 5.67
CA GLY A 97 2.92 -12.08 7.12
C GLY A 97 4.33 -12.29 7.72
N GLY A 98 5.10 -13.24 7.18
CA GLY A 98 6.49 -13.42 7.58
C GLY A 98 7.40 -12.22 7.25
N ARG A 99 7.14 -11.52 6.12
CA ARG A 99 7.86 -10.27 5.80
C ARG A 99 7.47 -9.12 6.72
N MET A 100 6.23 -9.05 7.17
CA MET A 100 5.79 -8.07 8.17
C MET A 100 6.57 -8.27 9.48
N ARG A 101 6.70 -9.52 9.96
CA ARG A 101 7.53 -9.87 11.11
C ARG A 101 8.96 -9.31 10.98
N GLU A 102 9.63 -9.58 9.86
CA GLU A 102 10.97 -9.07 9.58
C GLU A 102 11.04 -7.53 9.66
N ASN A 103 10.02 -6.83 9.16
CA ASN A 103 9.94 -5.37 9.25
C ASN A 103 9.82 -4.90 10.70
N VAL A 104 8.97 -5.55 11.51
CA VAL A 104 8.84 -5.24 12.94
C VAL A 104 10.18 -5.37 13.66
N GLU A 105 10.85 -6.52 13.48
CA GLU A 105 12.14 -6.81 14.12
C GLU A 105 13.23 -5.83 13.68
N ARG A 106 13.29 -5.46 12.39
CA ARG A 106 14.25 -4.47 11.86
C ARG A 106 13.99 -3.06 12.37
N CYS A 107 12.75 -2.71 12.68
CA CYS A 107 12.40 -1.45 13.34
C CYS A 107 12.72 -1.45 14.84
N GLY A 108 13.24 -2.56 15.38
CA GLY A 108 13.51 -2.72 16.81
C GLY A 108 12.25 -3.03 17.63
N GLY A 109 11.14 -3.34 17.00
CA GLY A 109 9.90 -3.77 17.64
C GLY A 109 9.92 -5.24 18.03
N ILE A 110 8.93 -5.65 18.81
CA ILE A 110 8.72 -7.01 19.30
C ILE A 110 7.53 -7.61 18.55
N ALA A 111 7.77 -8.56 17.67
CA ALA A 111 6.72 -9.23 16.92
C ALA A 111 6.05 -10.34 17.75
N VAL A 112 4.73 -10.27 17.88
CA VAL A 112 3.89 -11.35 18.41
C VAL A 112 3.17 -11.99 17.22
N MET A 113 3.45 -13.27 16.95
CA MET A 113 2.89 -13.95 15.79
C MET A 113 1.56 -14.61 16.11
N VAL A 114 0.54 -14.36 15.28
CA VAL A 114 -0.72 -15.09 15.22
C VAL A 114 -0.70 -15.89 13.92
N GLU A 115 -0.51 -17.19 14.03
CA GLU A 115 -0.32 -18.07 12.87
C GLU A 115 -1.60 -18.83 12.52
N ASP A 116 -1.98 -18.76 11.25
CA ASP A 116 -3.04 -19.53 10.64
C ASP A 116 -2.51 -20.48 9.57
N ALA A 117 -3.27 -21.52 9.27
CA ALA A 117 -2.90 -22.44 8.19
C ALA A 117 -2.83 -21.68 6.86
N TRP A 118 -1.82 -21.99 6.05
CA TRP A 118 -1.69 -21.40 4.73
C TRP A 118 -2.88 -21.79 3.85
N GLY A 119 -3.50 -20.80 3.22
CA GLY A 119 -4.72 -20.98 2.44
C GLY A 119 -6.02 -20.76 3.21
N SER A 120 -5.95 -20.46 4.51
CA SER A 120 -7.08 -19.98 5.31
C SER A 120 -7.00 -18.49 5.59
N ALA A 121 -8.15 -17.87 5.86
CA ALA A 121 -8.20 -16.51 6.37
C ALA A 121 -7.61 -16.41 7.77
N VAL A 122 -7.23 -15.21 8.19
CA VAL A 122 -6.86 -14.92 9.59
C VAL A 122 -8.07 -15.18 10.48
N ASP A 123 -7.86 -15.92 11.57
CA ASP A 123 -8.87 -16.24 12.57
C ASP A 123 -9.01 -15.08 13.57
N PRO A 124 -10.18 -14.39 13.62
CA PRO A 124 -10.40 -13.30 14.57
C PRO A 124 -10.31 -13.71 16.04
N ASP A 125 -10.68 -14.95 16.39
CA ASP A 125 -10.62 -15.43 17.78
C ASP A 125 -9.16 -15.55 18.25
N LYS A 126 -8.26 -16.05 17.38
CA LYS A 126 -6.82 -16.08 17.68
C LYS A 126 -6.23 -14.68 17.84
N LEU A 127 -6.64 -13.74 16.99
CA LEU A 127 -6.22 -12.34 17.14
C LEU A 127 -6.72 -11.78 18.47
N GLN A 128 -7.97 -12.03 18.83
CA GLN A 128 -8.53 -11.58 20.11
C GLN A 128 -7.76 -12.13 21.32
N ASP A 129 -7.39 -13.40 21.27
CA ASP A 129 -6.63 -14.03 22.36
C ASP A 129 -5.20 -13.43 22.45
N ALA A 130 -4.57 -13.13 21.32
CA ALA A 130 -3.28 -12.45 21.32
C ALA A 130 -3.37 -11.01 21.88
N LEU A 131 -4.42 -10.26 21.53
CA LEU A 131 -4.68 -8.92 22.06
C LEU A 131 -4.92 -8.93 23.58
N LYS A 132 -5.67 -9.91 24.09
CA LYS A 132 -5.86 -10.09 25.55
C LYS A 132 -4.55 -10.44 26.26
N ALA A 133 -3.70 -11.27 25.64
CA ALA A 133 -2.43 -11.69 26.22
C ALA A 133 -1.37 -10.58 26.19
N HIS A 134 -1.49 -9.63 25.28
CA HIS A 134 -0.55 -8.54 25.06
C HIS A 134 -1.24 -7.17 25.07
N PRO A 135 -1.74 -6.71 26.23
CA PRO A 135 -2.46 -5.42 26.32
C PRO A 135 -1.56 -4.20 26.10
N ASP A 136 -0.25 -4.39 26.00
CA ASP A 136 0.76 -3.40 25.67
C ASP A 136 1.08 -3.37 24.15
N ALA A 137 0.39 -4.16 23.33
CA ALA A 137 0.51 -4.09 21.89
C ALA A 137 -0.01 -2.74 21.36
N VAL A 138 0.75 -2.12 20.47
CA VAL A 138 0.41 -0.80 19.89
C VAL A 138 -0.12 -0.91 18.47
N LEU A 139 0.04 -2.07 17.82
CA LEU A 139 -0.24 -2.25 16.41
C LEU A 139 -0.57 -3.70 16.07
N VAL A 140 -1.53 -3.87 15.16
CA VAL A 140 -1.87 -5.14 14.50
C VAL A 140 -1.56 -5.02 13.01
N ALA A 141 -0.85 -5.99 12.44
CA ALA A 141 -0.56 -6.04 11.02
C ALA A 141 -1.04 -7.35 10.39
N PHE A 142 -1.67 -7.28 9.24
CA PHE A 142 -2.15 -8.45 8.50
C PHE A 142 -2.25 -8.20 6.99
N VAL A 143 -2.37 -9.29 6.22
CA VAL A 143 -2.58 -9.26 4.78
C VAL A 143 -4.06 -9.43 4.48
N HIS A 144 -4.66 -8.48 3.72
CA HIS A 144 -6.07 -8.57 3.31
C HIS A 144 -6.29 -9.71 2.31
N ALA A 145 -5.44 -9.79 1.26
CA ALA A 145 -5.44 -10.91 0.31
C ALA A 145 -4.01 -11.44 0.15
N GLU A 146 -3.75 -12.61 0.72
CA GLU A 146 -2.41 -13.21 0.76
C GLU A 146 -2.05 -13.80 -0.61
N THR A 147 -1.10 -13.17 -1.28
CA THR A 147 -0.67 -13.53 -2.65
C THR A 147 -0.18 -14.97 -2.76
N SER A 148 0.54 -15.47 -1.73
CA SER A 148 1.18 -16.79 -1.77
C SER A 148 0.20 -17.94 -1.62
N THR A 149 -1.00 -17.68 -1.11
CA THR A 149 -2.00 -18.73 -0.78
C THR A 149 -3.36 -18.51 -1.43
N GLY A 150 -3.66 -17.27 -1.86
CA GLY A 150 -4.95 -16.86 -2.41
C GLY A 150 -6.05 -16.66 -1.35
N ALA A 151 -5.71 -16.72 -0.06
CA ALA A 151 -6.66 -16.50 1.01
C ALA A 151 -6.97 -15.01 1.21
N GLN A 152 -8.25 -14.68 1.42
CA GLN A 152 -8.70 -13.34 1.78
C GLN A 152 -9.22 -13.35 3.22
N SER A 153 -8.76 -12.38 4.03
CA SER A 153 -9.15 -12.19 5.42
C SER A 153 -10.23 -11.10 5.53
N ASP A 154 -11.09 -11.19 6.54
CA ASP A 154 -12.09 -10.14 6.84
C ASP A 154 -11.43 -8.94 7.51
N ALA A 155 -10.92 -8.02 6.68
CA ALA A 155 -10.22 -6.85 7.16
C ALA A 155 -11.08 -5.97 8.07
N LYS A 156 -12.38 -5.82 7.80
CA LYS A 156 -13.29 -5.02 8.62
C LYS A 156 -13.35 -5.55 10.06
N THR A 157 -13.58 -6.84 10.23
CA THR A 157 -13.62 -7.47 11.56
C THR A 157 -12.29 -7.37 12.30
N LEU A 158 -11.16 -7.62 11.61
CA LEU A 158 -9.83 -7.56 12.22
C LEU A 158 -9.46 -6.14 12.68
N VAL A 159 -9.77 -5.11 11.87
CA VAL A 159 -9.55 -3.70 12.23
C VAL A 159 -10.41 -3.30 13.43
N GLN A 160 -11.70 -3.63 13.41
CA GLN A 160 -12.59 -3.34 14.54
C GLN A 160 -12.12 -3.99 15.83
N LEU A 161 -11.63 -5.22 15.75
CA LEU A 161 -11.09 -5.94 16.89
C LEU A 161 -9.81 -5.26 17.42
N ALA A 162 -8.87 -4.89 16.56
CA ALA A 162 -7.67 -4.17 16.96
C ALA A 162 -8.00 -2.85 17.68
N HIS A 163 -8.98 -2.10 17.18
CA HIS A 163 -9.42 -0.84 17.79
C HIS A 163 -10.06 -1.01 19.17
N GLN A 164 -10.71 -2.15 19.46
CA GLN A 164 -11.23 -2.41 20.81
C GLN A 164 -10.13 -2.49 21.88
N TYR A 165 -8.89 -2.75 21.45
CA TYR A 165 -7.70 -2.79 22.32
C TYR A 165 -6.75 -1.60 22.09
N ASP A 166 -7.25 -0.53 21.47
CA ASP A 166 -6.52 0.70 21.15
C ASP A 166 -5.27 0.51 20.26
N CYS A 167 -5.18 -0.61 19.55
CA CYS A 167 -4.12 -0.86 18.58
C CYS A 167 -4.42 -0.13 17.27
N LEU A 168 -3.36 0.43 16.63
CA LEU A 168 -3.42 0.83 15.22
C LEU A 168 -3.34 -0.39 14.30
N THR A 169 -3.68 -0.20 13.03
CA THR A 169 -3.63 -1.28 12.04
C THR A 169 -2.72 -0.94 10.86
N ILE A 170 -1.95 -1.93 10.38
CA ILE A 170 -1.31 -1.92 9.06
C ILE A 170 -1.92 -3.03 8.22
N VAL A 171 -2.48 -2.68 7.06
CA VAL A 171 -3.13 -3.62 6.15
C VAL A 171 -2.39 -3.69 4.81
N ASP A 172 -1.94 -4.89 4.45
CA ASP A 172 -1.41 -5.18 3.11
C ASP A 172 -2.56 -5.40 2.13
N THR A 173 -2.64 -4.56 1.11
CA THR A 173 -3.62 -4.67 0.03
C THR A 173 -2.98 -4.76 -1.35
N VAL A 174 -1.75 -5.27 -1.40
CA VAL A 174 -0.99 -5.37 -2.65
C VAL A 174 -1.77 -6.11 -3.72
N THR A 175 -2.46 -7.19 -3.38
CA THR A 175 -3.24 -8.00 -4.33
C THR A 175 -4.74 -7.76 -4.28
N SER A 176 -5.23 -6.89 -3.41
CA SER A 176 -6.66 -6.62 -3.27
C SER A 176 -7.12 -5.23 -3.71
N LEU A 177 -6.25 -4.20 -3.65
CA LEU A 177 -6.60 -2.85 -4.06
C LEU A 177 -7.11 -2.82 -5.51
N ALA A 178 -8.30 -2.30 -5.72
CA ALA A 178 -9.04 -2.28 -6.99
C ALA A 178 -9.45 -3.67 -7.55
N GLY A 179 -9.12 -4.75 -6.87
CA GLY A 179 -9.48 -6.12 -7.28
C GLY A 179 -10.61 -6.75 -6.46
N THR A 180 -10.78 -6.31 -5.22
CA THR A 180 -11.86 -6.71 -4.31
C THR A 180 -12.37 -5.50 -3.53
N PRO A 181 -13.60 -5.52 -2.99
CA PRO A 181 -14.10 -4.43 -2.17
C PRO A 181 -13.15 -4.06 -1.03
N LEU A 182 -12.85 -2.77 -0.92
CA LEU A 182 -11.97 -2.19 0.08
C LEU A 182 -12.48 -0.78 0.41
N TYR A 183 -12.81 -0.52 1.67
CA TYR A 183 -13.41 0.72 2.14
C TYR A 183 -12.61 1.22 3.35
N VAL A 184 -11.50 1.94 3.10
CA VAL A 184 -10.52 2.31 4.12
C VAL A 184 -11.14 3.12 5.25
N ASP A 185 -11.93 4.15 4.93
CA ASP A 185 -12.57 5.00 5.95
C ASP A 185 -13.68 4.25 6.69
N GLU A 186 -14.54 3.52 5.96
CA GLU A 186 -15.65 2.77 6.59
C GLU A 186 -15.14 1.69 7.55
N TRP A 187 -14.04 1.02 7.19
CA TRP A 187 -13.46 -0.03 8.03
C TRP A 187 -12.54 0.53 9.12
N GLY A 188 -12.13 1.81 8.99
CA GLY A 188 -11.29 2.50 9.97
C GLY A 188 -9.80 2.12 9.88
N ILE A 189 -9.31 1.69 8.72
CA ILE A 189 -7.91 1.27 8.55
C ILE A 189 -6.97 2.45 8.84
N ASP A 190 -5.97 2.25 9.71
CA ASP A 190 -5.07 3.33 10.13
C ASP A 190 -3.93 3.54 9.12
N ALA A 191 -3.30 2.47 8.64
CA ALA A 191 -2.27 2.51 7.62
C ALA A 191 -2.45 1.37 6.62
N ILE A 192 -2.22 1.66 5.34
CA ILE A 192 -2.43 0.72 4.25
C ILE A 192 -1.40 0.93 3.16
N TYR A 193 -1.00 -0.15 2.51
CA TYR A 193 -0.13 -0.08 1.33
C TYR A 193 -0.55 -1.06 0.25
N SER A 194 -0.13 -0.75 -0.99
CA SER A 194 -0.36 -1.58 -2.16
C SER A 194 0.83 -1.54 -3.12
N GLY A 195 0.68 -2.12 -4.30
CA GLY A 195 1.68 -2.12 -5.37
C GLY A 195 1.04 -1.90 -6.73
N SER A 196 1.69 -1.10 -7.59
CA SER A 196 1.17 -0.72 -8.90
C SER A 196 0.99 -1.88 -9.88
N GLN A 197 1.77 -2.97 -9.72
CA GLN A 197 1.86 -4.08 -10.68
C GLN A 197 0.84 -5.21 -10.47
N LYS A 198 -0.14 -5.04 -9.60
CA LYS A 198 -1.19 -6.02 -9.33
C LYS A 198 -2.50 -5.59 -10.01
N CYS A 199 -3.61 -5.50 -9.29
CA CYS A 199 -4.90 -5.17 -9.89
C CYS A 199 -4.96 -3.77 -10.51
N LEU A 200 -4.06 -2.86 -10.13
CA LEU A 200 -3.92 -1.57 -10.81
C LEU A 200 -3.38 -1.69 -12.23
N SER A 201 -2.75 -2.82 -12.61
CA SER A 201 -2.24 -3.09 -13.97
C SER A 201 -1.30 -2.01 -14.53
N ALA A 202 -0.53 -1.36 -13.65
CA ALA A 202 0.59 -0.51 -14.02
C ALA A 202 1.92 -1.28 -13.87
N PRO A 203 3.03 -0.84 -14.47
CA PRO A 203 4.33 -1.45 -14.24
C PRO A 203 4.74 -1.41 -12.76
N PRO A 204 5.57 -2.37 -12.28
CA PRO A 204 6.13 -2.32 -10.94
C PRO A 204 7.01 -1.09 -10.74
N GLY A 205 7.09 -0.59 -9.50
CA GLY A 205 7.99 0.52 -9.16
C GLY A 205 7.35 1.64 -8.36
N LEU A 206 6.03 1.57 -8.12
CA LEU A 206 5.31 2.50 -7.27
C LEU A 206 4.48 1.74 -6.23
N SER A 207 4.40 2.29 -5.02
CA SER A 207 3.59 1.74 -3.95
C SER A 207 2.60 2.78 -3.43
N PRO A 208 1.31 2.67 -3.77
CA PRO A 208 0.26 3.43 -3.12
C PRO A 208 0.24 3.18 -1.62
N VAL A 209 0.13 4.25 -0.82
CA VAL A 209 -0.01 4.19 0.64
C VAL A 209 -1.05 5.21 1.10
N SER A 210 -1.68 4.93 2.24
CA SER A 210 -2.57 5.87 2.91
C SER A 210 -2.47 5.70 4.43
N PHE A 211 -2.55 6.82 5.16
CA PHE A 211 -2.49 6.87 6.62
C PHE A 211 -3.60 7.78 7.12
N ASN A 212 -4.39 7.31 8.09
CA ASN A 212 -5.42 8.12 8.70
C ASN A 212 -4.85 9.08 9.77
N GLN A 213 -5.70 9.87 10.40
CA GLN A 213 -5.28 10.85 11.41
C GLN A 213 -4.65 10.19 12.64
N ARG A 214 -5.17 9.01 13.11
CA ARG A 214 -4.58 8.28 14.24
C ARG A 214 -3.13 7.84 13.94
N ALA A 215 -2.87 7.34 12.73
CA ALA A 215 -1.52 7.01 12.29
C ALA A 215 -0.64 8.26 12.17
N ALA A 216 -1.16 9.36 11.63
CA ALA A 216 -0.44 10.63 11.52
C ALA A 216 -0.08 11.19 12.90
N ASP A 217 -0.97 11.09 13.87
CA ASP A 217 -0.73 11.52 15.25
C ASP A 217 0.39 10.70 15.90
N LYS A 218 0.38 9.36 15.74
CA LYS A 218 1.48 8.51 16.21
C LYS A 218 2.81 8.86 15.56
N ILE A 219 2.84 9.10 14.25
CA ILE A 219 4.05 9.52 13.52
C ILE A 219 4.58 10.85 14.06
N SER A 220 3.71 11.81 14.30
CA SER A 220 4.08 13.12 14.84
C SER A 220 4.55 13.08 16.29
N ALA A 221 4.05 12.14 17.08
CA ALA A 221 4.40 11.94 18.47
C ALA A 221 5.71 11.13 18.69
N ARG A 222 6.34 10.64 17.60
CA ARG A 222 7.59 9.85 17.69
C ARG A 222 8.67 10.58 18.47
N THR A 223 9.38 9.83 19.29
CA THR A 223 10.53 10.30 20.06
C THR A 223 11.86 9.93 19.40
N THR A 224 11.84 8.91 18.52
CA THR A 224 13.01 8.45 17.77
C THR A 224 12.89 8.80 16.28
N LYS A 225 14.01 9.01 15.60
CA LYS A 225 14.03 9.21 14.16
C LYS A 225 13.58 7.95 13.43
N VAL A 226 12.82 8.14 12.34
CA VAL A 226 12.57 7.05 11.38
C VAL A 226 13.90 6.55 10.83
N GLN A 227 14.08 5.23 10.78
CA GLN A 227 15.37 4.59 10.41
C GLN A 227 15.74 4.81 8.94
N SER A 228 14.78 5.14 8.10
CA SER A 228 14.98 5.44 6.68
C SER A 228 14.71 6.91 6.42
N TRP A 229 15.73 7.66 6.00
CA TRP A 229 15.54 9.05 5.55
C TRP A 229 14.56 9.13 4.37
N PHE A 230 14.66 8.17 3.43
CA PHE A 230 13.84 8.16 2.21
C PHE A 230 12.36 7.87 2.48
N LEU A 231 12.06 7.07 3.51
CA LEU A 231 10.69 6.69 3.87
C LEU A 231 10.12 7.51 5.04
N ASP A 232 10.87 8.45 5.59
CA ASP A 232 10.37 9.31 6.67
C ASP A 232 9.26 10.23 6.17
N LEU A 233 8.04 9.99 6.64
CA LEU A 233 6.84 10.72 6.19
C LEU A 233 6.90 12.21 6.54
N ASN A 234 7.58 12.60 7.62
CA ASN A 234 7.76 14.01 7.94
C ASN A 234 8.58 14.75 6.87
N LEU A 235 9.44 14.04 6.13
CA LEU A 235 10.21 14.57 5.02
C LEU A 235 9.48 14.45 3.68
N VAL A 236 8.87 13.29 3.42
CA VAL A 236 8.16 13.00 2.17
C VAL A 236 6.97 13.93 1.96
N MET A 237 6.24 14.26 3.01
CA MET A 237 5.04 15.09 2.91
C MET A 237 5.30 16.53 2.50
N GLY A 238 6.51 17.05 2.71
CA GLY A 238 6.93 18.31 2.13
C GLY A 238 6.94 18.32 0.60
N TYR A 239 7.01 17.13 -0.04
CA TYR A 239 7.00 16.96 -1.49
C TYR A 239 5.62 16.54 -2.04
N TRP A 240 4.86 15.69 -1.32
CA TRP A 240 3.55 15.19 -1.74
C TRP A 240 2.36 16.01 -1.23
N GLY A 241 2.54 16.79 -0.17
CA GLY A 241 1.49 17.56 0.47
C GLY A 241 1.88 19.00 0.69
N GLY A 242 0.95 19.79 1.19
CA GLY A 242 1.16 21.14 1.66
C GLY A 242 0.55 22.20 0.77
N GLU A 243 0.01 23.23 1.41
CA GLU A 243 -0.38 24.48 0.77
C GLU A 243 0.88 25.27 0.42
N GLY A 244 1.11 25.52 -0.87
CA GLY A 244 2.20 26.38 -1.32
C GLY A 244 3.33 25.67 -2.08
N LYS A 245 4.56 26.20 -1.99
CA LYS A 245 5.71 25.70 -2.74
C LYS A 245 6.20 24.37 -2.16
N ARG A 246 6.13 23.28 -2.96
CA ARG A 246 6.62 21.96 -2.55
C ARG A 246 8.12 21.96 -2.30
N ALA A 247 8.54 21.26 -1.25
CA ALA A 247 9.94 21.04 -0.95
C ALA A 247 10.49 19.88 -1.82
N TYR A 248 11.75 19.97 -2.21
CA TYR A 248 12.43 18.85 -2.87
C TYR A 248 12.79 17.78 -1.85
N HIS A 249 12.31 16.57 -2.07
CA HIS A 249 12.71 15.38 -1.32
C HIS A 249 13.57 14.44 -2.17
N HIS A 250 13.06 14.03 -3.32
CA HIS A 250 13.76 13.20 -4.28
C HIS A 250 13.26 13.49 -5.71
N THR A 251 14.00 13.05 -6.71
CA THR A 251 13.51 13.11 -8.09
C THR A 251 12.52 11.96 -8.31
N ALA A 252 11.24 12.30 -8.36
CA ALA A 252 10.18 11.31 -8.58
C ALA A 252 10.34 10.61 -9.94
N PRO A 253 9.94 9.34 -10.07
CA PRO A 253 9.97 8.60 -11.34
C PRO A 253 8.82 9.05 -12.25
N VAL A 254 9.01 10.21 -12.90
CA VAL A 254 7.99 10.98 -13.63
C VAL A 254 7.16 10.10 -14.56
N ASN A 255 7.79 9.37 -15.48
CA ASN A 255 7.10 8.55 -16.46
C ASN A 255 6.37 7.34 -15.83
N SER A 256 6.88 6.80 -14.72
CA SER A 256 6.17 5.77 -13.96
C SER A 256 4.90 6.33 -13.29
N LEU A 257 4.96 7.58 -12.83
CA LEU A 257 3.79 8.27 -12.28
C LEU A 257 2.75 8.60 -13.35
N TYR A 258 3.15 8.91 -14.60
CA TYR A 258 2.22 9.00 -15.74
C TYR A 258 1.47 7.67 -15.95
N GLY A 259 2.20 6.55 -15.87
CA GLY A 259 1.59 5.23 -16.00
C GLY A 259 0.63 4.92 -14.86
N LEU A 260 0.98 5.26 -13.62
CA LEU A 260 0.10 5.08 -12.47
C LEU A 260 -1.15 5.98 -12.58
N HIS A 261 -0.98 7.25 -12.96
CA HIS A 261 -2.10 8.16 -13.19
C HIS A 261 -3.11 7.58 -14.19
N GLU A 262 -2.63 7.14 -15.37
CA GLU A 262 -3.48 6.55 -16.39
C GLU A 262 -4.19 5.28 -15.91
N SER A 263 -3.48 4.42 -15.17
CA SER A 263 -4.06 3.22 -14.56
C SER A 263 -5.19 3.57 -13.57
N LEU A 264 -5.00 4.58 -12.74
CA LEU A 264 -6.00 5.04 -11.77
C LEU A 264 -7.21 5.68 -12.47
N VAL A 265 -7.00 6.41 -13.56
CA VAL A 265 -8.09 6.91 -14.43
C VAL A 265 -8.91 5.73 -14.97
N MET A 266 -8.26 4.66 -15.43
CA MET A 266 -8.96 3.46 -15.89
C MET A 266 -9.79 2.80 -14.78
N VAL A 267 -9.28 2.77 -13.54
CA VAL A 267 -10.06 2.28 -12.38
C VAL A 267 -11.31 3.14 -12.15
N GLN A 268 -11.18 4.46 -12.27
CA GLN A 268 -12.32 5.38 -12.14
C GLN A 268 -13.33 5.21 -13.29
N ASP A 269 -12.86 5.09 -14.54
CA ASP A 269 -13.70 4.87 -15.72
C ASP A 269 -14.52 3.57 -15.63
N CYS A 270 -13.94 2.52 -15.02
CA CYS A 270 -14.57 1.20 -14.89
C CYS A 270 -15.54 1.10 -13.71
N LEU A 271 -15.76 2.16 -12.95
CA LEU A 271 -16.53 2.14 -11.70
C LEU A 271 -15.99 1.07 -10.73
N LEU A 272 -15.23 1.49 -9.76
CA LEU A 272 -14.58 0.63 -8.76
C LEU A 272 -15.53 -0.48 -8.26
N TYR A 273 -15.17 -1.75 -8.42
CA TYR A 273 -15.95 -2.95 -8.05
C TYR A 273 -17.27 -3.19 -8.81
N THR A 274 -17.56 -2.45 -9.86
CA THR A 274 -18.82 -2.60 -10.62
C THR A 274 -18.61 -3.06 -12.05
N SER A 275 -17.36 -3.21 -12.51
CA SER A 275 -17.08 -3.80 -13.82
C SER A 275 -17.48 -5.29 -13.79
N PRO A 276 -18.53 -5.71 -14.52
CA PRO A 276 -18.91 -7.10 -14.53
C PRO A 276 -17.76 -7.93 -15.10
N SER A 277 -17.31 -8.94 -14.35
CA SER A 277 -16.44 -9.97 -14.88
C SER A 277 -17.08 -10.53 -16.17
N PRO A 278 -16.29 -10.93 -17.17
CA PRO A 278 -16.85 -11.67 -18.32
C PRO A 278 -17.69 -12.89 -17.90
N ARG A 279 -17.50 -13.42 -16.69
CA ARG A 279 -18.31 -14.49 -16.10
C ARG A 279 -19.68 -14.02 -15.63
N ASP A 280 -19.83 -12.75 -15.24
CA ASP A 280 -21.08 -12.20 -14.71
C ASP A 280 -22.09 -11.86 -15.83
N ARG A 281 -21.66 -11.92 -17.11
CA ARG A 281 -22.54 -11.71 -18.27
C ARG A 281 -23.41 -12.91 -18.61
N PHE A 282 -23.25 -14.05 -17.92
CA PHE A 282 -23.96 -15.31 -18.18
C PHE A 282 -24.79 -15.78 -16.97
N LEU A 283 -24.96 -14.95 -15.96
CA LEU A 283 -25.94 -15.11 -14.88
C LEU A 283 -27.06 -14.08 -15.05
#